data_541fc2e0b2de924a7312cd92d5904c92
#
_entry.id   541fc2e0b2de924a7312cd92d5904c92
#
_cell.length_a   1.000
_cell.length_b   1.000
_cell.length_c   1.000
_cell.angle_alpha   90.00
_cell.angle_beta   90.00
_cell.angle_gamma   90.00
#
_symmetry.space_group_name_H-M   'P 1'
#
loop_
_entity.id
_entity.type
_entity.pdbx_description
1 polymer ?
#
loop_
_entity_poly.entity_id
_entity_poly.type
_entity_poly.pdbx_seq_one_letter_code
_entity_poly.pdbx_strand_id
1 'polypeptide(L)'
;MQMSIIPKFRKKSLFGRSFFVFKSKELNFIRIIFAIYIFGFSYGTTNHITDIYREGFLGYTYVPLPINIYWTLLTILDPLAILLLLFFPFGGMILSVLIMATDLAVNISVTLYYYLQTNSFSDGRLFLQIAFGLFVFITVPFAWKRIKKWTHPSP
;
A
#
# COMPACT_ATOMS: atom_id res chain seq x y z
N MET A 1 -51.59 -25.55 -16.39
CA MET A 1 -50.46 -25.97 -15.54
C MET A 1 -49.23 -25.23 -16.01
N GLN A 2 -48.98 -24.03 -15.43
CA GLN A 2 -47.93 -23.14 -15.86
C GLN A 2 -46.73 -23.34 -14.93
N MET A 3 -45.67 -23.95 -15.44
CA MET A 3 -44.39 -24.11 -14.73
C MET A 3 -43.64 -22.78 -14.77
N SER A 4 -43.56 -22.10 -13.64
CA SER A 4 -42.74 -20.89 -13.48
C SER A 4 -41.25 -21.26 -13.52
N ILE A 5 -40.55 -20.75 -14.53
CA ILE A 5 -39.10 -20.86 -14.64
C ILE A 5 -38.48 -19.84 -13.69
N ILE A 6 -38.04 -20.27 -12.53
CA ILE A 6 -37.23 -19.46 -11.60
C ILE A 6 -35.82 -19.32 -12.20
N PRO A 7 -35.33 -18.13 -12.49
CA PRO A 7 -33.94 -17.97 -12.95
C PRO A 7 -32.99 -18.36 -11.81
N LYS A 8 -32.20 -19.40 -12.02
CA LYS A 8 -31.10 -19.80 -11.13
C LYS A 8 -30.06 -18.65 -11.08
N PHE A 9 -30.16 -17.83 -10.06
CA PHE A 9 -29.07 -16.91 -9.70
C PHE A 9 -27.82 -17.74 -9.34
N ARG A 10 -26.94 -17.93 -10.31
CA ARG A 10 -25.62 -18.51 -10.08
C ARG A 10 -24.78 -17.50 -9.31
N LYS A 11 -24.75 -17.59 -7.98
CA LYS A 11 -23.76 -16.92 -7.12
C LYS A 11 -22.37 -17.33 -7.61
N LYS A 12 -21.78 -16.55 -8.53
CA LYS A 12 -20.37 -16.68 -8.87
C LYS A 12 -19.58 -16.24 -7.63
N SER A 13 -19.03 -17.21 -6.94
CA SER A 13 -18.07 -17.01 -5.86
C SER A 13 -16.99 -16.02 -6.33
N LEU A 14 -16.93 -14.85 -5.69
CA LEU A 14 -15.91 -13.85 -5.90
C LEU A 14 -14.52 -14.32 -5.39
N PHE A 15 -14.47 -15.48 -4.75
CA PHE A 15 -13.32 -16.02 -4.02
C PHE A 15 -12.36 -16.83 -4.89
N GLY A 16 -12.35 -16.70 -6.20
CA GLY A 16 -11.52 -17.57 -7.05
C GLY A 16 -10.95 -16.94 -8.32
N ARG A 17 -11.11 -15.65 -8.52
CA ARG A 17 -10.49 -14.98 -9.68
C ARG A 17 -9.37 -14.08 -9.22
N SER A 18 -8.16 -14.63 -9.23
CA SER A 18 -6.94 -13.84 -9.14
C SER A 18 -7.05 -12.61 -10.05
N PHE A 19 -6.85 -11.42 -9.49
CA PHE A 19 -6.86 -10.11 -10.16
C PHE A 19 -6.01 -10.11 -11.47
N PHE A 20 -5.08 -11.04 -11.60
CA PHE A 20 -4.18 -11.17 -12.74
C PHE A 20 -4.77 -11.77 -14.02
N VAL A 21 -6.02 -12.28 -14.03
CA VAL A 21 -6.60 -13.03 -15.16
C VAL A 21 -7.37 -12.14 -16.16
N PHE A 22 -7.55 -10.85 -15.91
CA PHE A 22 -8.34 -9.98 -16.77
C PHE A 22 -7.56 -9.42 -17.97
N LYS A 23 -8.09 -9.66 -19.19
CA LYS A 23 -7.43 -9.45 -20.49
C LYS A 23 -7.77 -8.10 -21.18
N SER A 24 -8.01 -7.00 -20.45
CA SER A 24 -8.27 -5.69 -21.07
C SER A 24 -7.10 -4.71 -20.88
N LYS A 25 -6.87 -3.82 -21.88
CA LYS A 25 -5.81 -2.80 -21.83
C LYS A 25 -5.92 -1.88 -20.60
N GLU A 26 -7.14 -1.58 -20.15
CA GLU A 26 -7.37 -0.73 -18.97
C GLU A 26 -6.90 -1.39 -17.66
N LEU A 27 -7.05 -2.71 -17.55
CA LEU A 27 -6.57 -3.47 -16.41
C LEU A 27 -5.06 -3.64 -16.40
N ASN A 28 -4.40 -3.60 -17.55
CA ASN A 28 -2.95 -3.62 -17.59
C ASN A 28 -2.36 -2.38 -16.92
N PHE A 29 -2.98 -1.21 -17.07
CA PHE A 29 -2.53 -0.01 -16.39
C PHE A 29 -2.68 -0.12 -14.85
N ILE A 30 -3.79 -0.68 -14.35
CA ILE A 30 -3.96 -0.92 -12.91
C ILE A 30 -2.94 -1.93 -12.37
N ARG A 31 -2.62 -2.96 -13.17
CA ARG A 31 -1.56 -3.93 -12.81
C ARG A 31 -0.20 -3.27 -12.68
N ILE A 32 0.12 -2.32 -13.57
CA ILE A 32 1.36 -1.54 -13.48
C ILE A 32 1.38 -0.70 -12.21
N ILE A 33 0.27 0.00 -11.88
CA ILE A 33 0.15 0.76 -10.64
C ILE A 33 0.40 -0.16 -9.43
N PHE A 34 -0.25 -1.32 -9.37
CA PHE A 34 -0.09 -2.26 -8.26
C PHE A 34 1.30 -2.88 -8.22
N ALA A 35 1.93 -3.15 -9.37
CA ALA A 35 3.31 -3.62 -9.42
C ALA A 35 4.27 -2.58 -8.80
N ILE A 36 4.05 -1.28 -9.08
CA ILE A 36 4.83 -0.20 -8.46
C ILE A 36 4.58 -0.14 -6.94
N TYR A 37 3.33 -0.32 -6.48
CA TYR A 37 3.02 -0.37 -5.05
C TYR A 37 3.72 -1.54 -4.37
N ILE A 38 3.62 -2.74 -4.95
CA ILE A 38 4.27 -3.95 -4.43
C ILE A 38 5.77 -3.74 -4.35
N PHE A 39 6.39 -3.17 -5.40
CA PHE A 39 7.82 -2.87 -5.38
C PHE A 39 8.18 -1.85 -4.29
N GLY A 40 7.44 -0.75 -4.16
CA GLY A 40 7.70 0.28 -3.15
C GLY A 40 7.57 -0.24 -1.72
N PHE A 41 6.48 -0.97 -1.40
CA PHE A 41 6.31 -1.58 -0.09
C PHE A 41 7.31 -2.71 0.18
N SER A 42 7.71 -3.49 -0.84
CA SER A 42 8.79 -4.48 -0.68
C SER A 42 10.12 -3.83 -0.36
N TYR A 43 10.43 -2.69 -0.99
CA TYR A 43 11.62 -1.90 -0.67
C TYR A 43 11.56 -1.35 0.76
N GLY A 44 10.41 -0.81 1.20
CA GLY A 44 10.18 -0.38 2.58
C GLY A 44 10.40 -1.52 3.58
N THR A 45 9.73 -2.65 3.37
CA THR A 45 9.90 -3.87 4.18
C THR A 45 11.37 -4.27 4.32
N THR A 46 12.11 -4.28 3.20
CA THR A 46 13.53 -4.68 3.19
C THR A 46 14.36 -3.72 4.04
N ASN A 47 14.09 -2.41 3.96
CA ASN A 47 14.79 -1.43 4.79
C ASN A 47 14.52 -1.68 6.28
N HIS A 48 13.24 -1.82 6.68
CA HIS A 48 12.87 -2.05 8.09
C HIS A 48 13.42 -3.38 8.64
N ILE A 49 13.43 -4.45 7.85
CA ILE A 49 14.06 -5.72 8.23
C ILE A 49 15.57 -5.53 8.40
N THR A 50 16.22 -4.81 7.48
CA THR A 50 17.66 -4.55 7.55
C THR A 50 18.01 -3.73 8.79
N ASP A 51 17.19 -2.73 9.12
CA ASP A 51 17.39 -1.91 10.31
C ASP A 51 17.24 -2.75 11.59
N ILE A 52 16.20 -3.63 11.67
CA ILE A 52 16.06 -4.56 12.79
C ILE A 52 17.26 -5.52 12.89
N TYR A 53 17.78 -6.00 11.76
CA TYR A 53 18.94 -6.90 11.76
C TYR A 53 20.20 -6.20 12.27
N ARG A 54 20.38 -4.91 11.96
CA ARG A 54 21.58 -4.13 12.35
C ARG A 54 21.51 -3.58 13.77
N GLU A 55 20.35 -3.08 14.17
CA GLU A 55 20.17 -2.28 15.38
C GLU A 55 19.38 -3.04 16.46
N GLY A 56 18.78 -4.18 16.10
CA GLY A 56 17.93 -4.97 16.99
C GLY A 56 16.46 -4.59 16.92
N PHE A 57 15.62 -5.36 17.60
CA PHE A 57 14.19 -5.07 17.72
C PHE A 57 13.99 -3.78 18.52
N LEU A 58 13.17 -2.86 18.01
CA LEU A 58 13.04 -1.49 18.52
C LEU A 58 14.39 -0.73 18.53
N GLY A 59 15.20 -0.92 17.50
CA GLY A 59 16.55 -0.39 17.41
C GLY A 59 16.66 1.11 17.17
N TYR A 60 15.57 1.80 16.76
CA TYR A 60 15.55 3.24 16.53
C TYR A 60 15.58 4.05 17.84
N THR A 61 16.64 3.85 18.65
CA THR A 61 16.78 4.43 20.00
C THR A 61 16.96 5.94 20.02
N TYR A 62 17.25 6.54 18.87
CA TYR A 62 17.44 7.98 18.70
C TYR A 62 16.13 8.78 18.52
N VAL A 63 14.97 8.09 18.42
CA VAL A 63 13.64 8.72 18.34
C VAL A 63 12.78 8.33 19.54
N PRO A 64 11.71 9.09 19.85
CA PRO A 64 10.75 8.71 20.88
C PRO A 64 10.15 7.32 20.66
N LEU A 65 9.89 6.59 21.74
CA LEU A 65 9.38 5.22 21.71
C LEU A 65 8.16 5.00 20.77
N PRO A 66 7.14 5.89 20.70
CA PRO A 66 6.03 5.70 19.77
C PRO A 66 6.47 5.66 18.29
N ILE A 67 7.45 6.47 17.90
CA ILE A 67 8.01 6.48 16.54
C ILE A 67 8.81 5.21 16.29
N ASN A 68 9.62 4.78 17.25
CA ASN A 68 10.38 3.54 17.18
C ASN A 68 9.44 2.32 16.99
N ILE A 69 8.37 2.24 17.79
CA ILE A 69 7.33 1.19 17.63
C ILE A 69 6.70 1.28 16.24
N TYR A 70 6.34 2.48 15.78
CA TYR A 70 5.71 2.68 14.48
C TYR A 70 6.60 2.17 13.34
N TRP A 71 7.86 2.59 13.27
CA TRP A 71 8.79 2.12 12.24
C TRP A 71 9.05 0.61 12.30
N THR A 72 9.11 0.05 13.50
CA THR A 72 9.22 -1.41 13.67
C THR A 72 7.97 -2.13 13.15
N LEU A 73 6.77 -1.56 13.36
CA LEU A 73 5.51 -2.13 12.85
C LEU A 73 5.41 -2.10 11.33
N LEU A 74 6.07 -1.18 10.64
CA LEU A 74 6.09 -1.15 9.17
C LEU A 74 6.67 -2.43 8.57
N THR A 75 7.53 -3.15 9.28
CA THR A 75 8.01 -4.48 8.89
C THR A 75 6.87 -5.48 8.65
N ILE A 76 5.71 -5.26 9.30
CA ILE A 76 4.50 -6.10 9.15
C ILE A 76 3.47 -5.41 8.28
N LEU A 77 3.30 -4.09 8.42
CA LEU A 77 2.25 -3.34 7.72
C LEU A 77 2.50 -3.26 6.21
N ASP A 78 3.75 -3.10 5.78
CA ASP A 78 4.10 -3.07 4.37
C ASP A 78 3.80 -4.41 3.66
N PRO A 79 4.26 -5.58 4.16
CA PRO A 79 3.86 -6.87 3.59
C PRO A 79 2.35 -7.10 3.62
N LEU A 80 1.67 -6.65 4.68
CA LEU A 80 0.22 -6.74 4.77
C LEU A 80 -0.46 -5.92 3.67
N ALA A 81 0.04 -4.71 3.37
CA ALA A 81 -0.47 -3.91 2.26
C ALA A 81 -0.30 -4.64 0.93
N ILE A 82 0.86 -5.28 0.69
CA ILE A 82 1.12 -6.11 -0.50
C ILE A 82 0.10 -7.26 -0.60
N LEU A 83 -0.09 -8.02 0.47
CA LEU A 83 -1.03 -9.13 0.48
C LEU A 83 -2.46 -8.66 0.21
N LEU A 84 -2.88 -7.56 0.84
CA LEU A 84 -4.19 -6.99 0.60
C LEU A 84 -4.35 -6.47 -0.84
N LEU A 85 -3.35 -5.83 -1.44
CA LEU A 85 -3.40 -5.42 -2.84
C LEU A 85 -3.61 -6.61 -3.79
N LEU A 86 -3.04 -7.77 -3.47
CA LEU A 86 -3.17 -8.98 -4.28
C LEU A 86 -4.52 -9.67 -4.13
N PHE A 87 -5.08 -9.72 -2.91
CA PHE A 87 -6.27 -10.51 -2.60
C PHE A 87 -7.52 -9.65 -2.34
N PHE A 88 -7.37 -8.45 -1.80
CA PHE A 88 -8.43 -7.52 -1.41
C PHE A 88 -8.08 -6.09 -1.84
N PRO A 89 -8.12 -5.77 -3.15
CA PRO A 89 -7.57 -4.54 -3.71
C PRO A 89 -8.05 -3.24 -3.03
N PHE A 90 -9.31 -3.16 -2.63
CA PHE A 90 -9.84 -1.99 -1.93
C PHE A 90 -9.22 -1.81 -0.54
N GLY A 91 -9.10 -2.90 0.23
CA GLY A 91 -8.42 -2.90 1.52
C GLY A 91 -6.95 -2.56 1.39
N GLY A 92 -6.28 -3.12 0.37
CA GLY A 92 -4.88 -2.82 0.07
C GLY A 92 -4.66 -1.35 -0.27
N MET A 93 -5.52 -0.74 -1.09
CA MET A 93 -5.44 0.69 -1.42
C MET A 93 -5.66 1.57 -0.19
N ILE A 94 -6.63 1.25 0.68
CA ILE A 94 -6.85 1.99 1.93
C ILE A 94 -5.61 1.91 2.81
N LEU A 95 -5.10 0.70 3.05
CA LEU A 95 -3.91 0.52 3.89
C LEU A 95 -2.70 1.23 3.30
N SER A 96 -2.50 1.17 1.97
CA SER A 96 -1.41 1.89 1.28
C SER A 96 -1.47 3.41 1.52
N VAL A 97 -2.66 4.01 1.44
CA VAL A 97 -2.85 5.44 1.73
C VAL A 97 -2.56 5.75 3.19
N LEU A 98 -3.05 4.93 4.13
CA LEU A 98 -2.83 5.13 5.56
C LEU A 98 -1.34 5.03 5.91
N ILE A 99 -0.64 3.99 5.43
CA ILE A 99 0.80 3.83 5.65
C ILE A 99 1.52 5.05 5.08
N MET A 100 1.31 5.41 3.82
CA MET A 100 2.04 6.51 3.19
C MET A 100 1.76 7.86 3.85
N ALA A 101 0.52 8.12 4.29
CA ALA A 101 0.20 9.37 4.98
C ALA A 101 0.90 9.47 6.34
N THR A 102 0.84 8.41 7.15
CA THR A 102 1.48 8.40 8.48
C THR A 102 3.00 8.35 8.37
N ASP A 103 3.54 7.56 7.46
CA ASP A 103 4.98 7.40 7.29
C ASP A 103 5.64 8.69 6.77
N LEU A 104 5.03 9.37 5.80
CA LEU A 104 5.50 10.69 5.36
C LEU A 104 5.43 11.72 6.49
N ALA A 105 4.32 11.76 7.24
CA ALA A 105 4.18 12.70 8.35
C ALA A 105 5.27 12.48 9.41
N VAL A 106 5.52 11.23 9.79
CA VAL A 106 6.55 10.88 10.78
C VAL A 106 7.95 11.21 10.25
N ASN A 107 8.29 10.74 9.04
CA ASN A 107 9.65 10.90 8.51
C ASN A 107 9.99 12.37 8.20
N ILE A 108 9.02 13.14 7.68
CA ILE A 108 9.22 14.59 7.48
C ILE A 108 9.44 15.28 8.83
N SER A 109 8.63 14.95 9.85
CA SER A 109 8.75 15.56 11.18
C SER A 109 10.09 15.23 11.83
N VAL A 110 10.53 13.98 11.77
CA VAL A 110 11.82 13.55 12.31
C VAL A 110 12.97 14.20 11.55
N THR A 111 12.92 14.20 10.21
CA THR A 111 13.97 14.83 9.39
C THR A 111 14.06 16.33 9.66
N LEU A 112 12.93 17.03 9.76
CA LEU A 112 12.90 18.45 10.06
C LEU A 112 13.47 18.72 11.46
N TYR A 113 13.10 17.92 12.46
CA TYR A 113 13.65 18.05 13.81
C TYR A 113 15.18 17.93 13.81
N TYR A 114 15.73 16.91 13.14
CA TYR A 114 17.19 16.74 13.06
C TYR A 114 17.87 17.85 12.27
N TYR A 115 17.28 18.30 11.17
CA TYR A 115 17.80 19.43 10.40
C TYR A 115 17.94 20.70 11.24
N LEU A 116 16.92 21.01 12.05
CA LEU A 116 16.96 22.18 12.94
C LEU A 116 18.01 22.07 14.04
N GLN A 117 18.38 20.84 14.44
CA GLN A 117 19.42 20.62 15.48
C GLN A 117 20.84 20.62 14.92
N THR A 118 21.03 20.07 13.71
CA THR A 118 22.36 19.76 13.16
C THR A 118 22.74 20.61 11.95
N ASN A 119 21.77 21.34 11.38
CA ASN A 119 21.88 22.03 10.10
C ASN A 119 22.38 21.12 8.94
N SER A 120 22.14 19.81 9.08
CA SER A 120 22.55 18.77 8.13
C SER A 120 21.32 18.04 7.59
N PHE A 121 21.22 17.93 6.27
CA PHE A 121 20.18 17.17 5.58
C PHE A 121 20.80 15.89 5.02
N SER A 122 20.48 14.75 5.59
CA SER A 122 21.22 13.51 5.29
C SER A 122 20.44 12.39 4.60
N ASP A 123 19.14 12.54 4.27
CA ASP A 123 18.36 11.38 3.88
C ASP A 123 17.80 11.43 2.45
N GLY A 124 18.57 10.85 1.49
CA GLY A 124 18.06 10.61 0.13
C GLY A 124 16.85 9.68 0.06
N ARG A 125 16.62 8.85 1.09
CA ARG A 125 15.46 7.94 1.19
C ARG A 125 14.15 8.71 1.30
N LEU A 126 14.13 9.85 2.00
CA LEU A 126 12.94 10.69 2.14
C LEU A 126 12.41 11.18 0.79
N PHE A 127 13.28 11.54 -0.16
CA PHE A 127 12.82 11.96 -1.49
C PHE A 127 12.12 10.83 -2.25
N LEU A 128 12.67 9.61 -2.20
CA LEU A 128 12.04 8.44 -2.81
C LEU A 128 10.69 8.14 -2.16
N GLN A 129 10.61 8.27 -0.85
CA GLN A 129 9.39 8.06 -0.08
C GLN A 129 8.32 9.11 -0.42
N ILE A 130 8.70 10.39 -0.53
CA ILE A 130 7.78 11.47 -0.96
C ILE A 130 7.27 11.17 -2.38
N ALA A 131 8.16 10.82 -3.31
CA ALA A 131 7.77 10.49 -4.68
C ALA A 131 6.80 9.30 -4.74
N PHE A 132 7.09 8.25 -3.97
CA PHE A 132 6.22 7.08 -3.88
C PHE A 132 4.87 7.41 -3.22
N GLY A 133 4.86 8.19 -2.14
CA GLY A 133 3.64 8.64 -1.48
C GLY A 133 2.74 9.48 -2.39
N LEU A 134 3.32 10.44 -3.11
CA LEU A 134 2.59 11.22 -4.12
C LEU A 134 2.00 10.33 -5.21
N PHE A 135 2.78 9.35 -5.68
CA PHE A 135 2.29 8.38 -6.66
C PHE A 135 1.09 7.60 -6.11
N VAL A 136 1.14 7.11 -4.85
CA VAL A 136 0.03 6.41 -4.21
C VAL A 136 -1.20 7.32 -4.10
N PHE A 137 -1.06 8.54 -3.59
CA PHE A 137 -2.20 9.46 -3.40
C PHE A 137 -2.87 9.86 -4.72
N ILE A 138 -2.10 10.03 -5.79
CA ILE A 138 -2.65 10.38 -7.10
C ILE A 138 -3.34 9.18 -7.75
N THR A 139 -2.76 7.99 -7.64
CA THR A 139 -3.22 6.82 -8.41
C THR A 139 -4.31 6.02 -7.71
N VAL A 140 -4.43 6.06 -6.37
CA VAL A 140 -5.48 5.34 -5.63
C VAL A 140 -6.89 5.75 -6.07
N PRO A 141 -7.27 7.05 -6.13
CA PRO A 141 -8.61 7.43 -6.56
C PRO A 141 -8.96 6.94 -7.98
N PHE A 142 -7.96 6.94 -8.86
CA PHE A 142 -8.11 6.44 -10.23
C PHE A 142 -8.32 4.91 -10.24
N ALA A 143 -7.43 4.16 -9.58
CA ALA A 143 -7.52 2.70 -9.49
C ALA A 143 -8.84 2.26 -8.85
N TRP A 144 -9.25 2.94 -7.76
CA TRP A 144 -10.51 2.69 -7.08
C TRP A 144 -11.73 2.79 -7.98
N LYS A 145 -11.85 3.90 -8.71
CA LYS A 145 -12.96 4.12 -9.65
C LYS A 145 -13.01 3.04 -10.73
N ARG A 146 -11.84 2.68 -11.27
CA ARG A 146 -11.74 1.67 -12.33
C ARG A 146 -12.10 0.28 -11.83
N ILE A 147 -11.57 -0.15 -10.68
CA ILE A 147 -11.90 -1.46 -10.11
C ILE A 147 -13.38 -1.52 -9.74
N LYS A 148 -13.94 -0.46 -9.13
CA LYS A 148 -15.37 -0.40 -8.79
C LYS A 148 -16.27 -0.59 -10.01
N LYS A 149 -15.96 0.06 -11.15
CA LYS A 149 -16.71 -0.10 -12.41
C LYS A 149 -16.70 -1.55 -12.91
N TRP A 150 -15.62 -2.30 -12.65
CA TRP A 150 -15.51 -3.69 -13.07
C TRP A 150 -16.20 -4.68 -12.13
N THR A 151 -16.23 -4.39 -10.85
CA THR A 151 -16.88 -5.24 -9.86
C THR A 151 -18.39 -5.02 -9.80
N HIS A 152 -18.85 -3.82 -10.15
CA HIS A 152 -20.26 -3.40 -10.16
C HIS A 152 -20.58 -2.69 -11.48
N PRO A 153 -20.67 -3.43 -12.62
CA PRO A 153 -21.11 -2.82 -13.87
C PRO A 153 -22.54 -2.28 -13.69
N SER A 154 -22.76 -1.02 -14.07
CA SER A 154 -24.10 -0.48 -14.18
C SER A 154 -24.89 -1.28 -15.22
N PRO A 155 -26.19 -1.52 -15.00
CA PRO A 155 -27.05 -2.26 -15.93
C PRO A 155 -27.13 -1.57 -17.30
#